data_1957b9328c237f128fcab44daa0ab2a0
#
_entry.id   1957b9328c237f128fcab44daa0ab2a0
#
_cell.length_a   1.000
_cell.length_b   1.000
_cell.length_c   1.000
_cell.angle_alpha   90.00
_cell.angle_beta   90.00
_cell.angle_gamma   90.00
#
_symmetry.space_group_name_H-M   'P 1'
#
loop_
_entity.id
_entity.type
_entity.pdbx_description
1 polymer ?
#
loop_
_entity_poly.entity_id
_entity_poly.type
_entity_poly.pdbx_seq_one_letter_code
_entity_poly.pdbx_strand_id
1 'polypeptide(L)'
;MLKGDYATYPNQPLLILDGFEISLQTMNDLDPDRVSSITILKDAASTAIYGSKAANGVVVIETVKPEKGRLRLSYKGDFSLTKADLTDYNLMNANEKIKFEELAGLYTDLTNDPLNQLRLDNLRNERLKEVARGVDTYWLSEPLRTGFVQKHNVYADGGEEKIRYGLGLTYGNTEGVMKESSRQTLYNKIKR
;
A
#
# COMPACT_ATOMS: atom_id res chain seq x y z
N MET A 1 -3.60 -15.58 -20.58
CA MET A 1 -4.73 -14.69 -20.89
C MET A 1 -5.06 -13.93 -19.61
N LEU A 2 -4.56 -12.72 -19.45
CA LEU A 2 -4.80 -11.90 -18.26
C LEU A 2 -6.23 -11.37 -18.38
N LYS A 3 -7.14 -11.86 -17.55
CA LYS A 3 -8.46 -11.24 -17.36
C LYS A 3 -8.22 -9.86 -16.76
N GLY A 4 -8.49 -8.81 -17.52
CA GLY A 4 -8.43 -7.44 -17.01
C GLY A 4 -9.45 -7.26 -15.87
N ASP A 5 -9.02 -6.56 -14.82
CA ASP A 5 -9.79 -6.27 -13.61
C ASP A 5 -11.01 -5.33 -13.81
N TYR A 6 -11.55 -5.24 -15.02
CA TYR A 6 -12.70 -4.40 -15.33
C TYR A 6 -13.97 -4.73 -14.53
N ALA A 7 -14.06 -5.96 -14.02
CA ALA A 7 -15.19 -6.37 -13.18
C ALA A 7 -15.16 -5.74 -11.79
N THR A 8 -14.00 -5.28 -11.33
CA THR A 8 -13.80 -4.75 -9.97
C THR A 8 -14.01 -3.24 -9.89
N TYR A 9 -13.76 -2.52 -11.01
CA TYR A 9 -13.88 -1.05 -11.06
C TYR A 9 -14.56 -0.58 -12.35
N PRO A 10 -15.91 -0.60 -12.41
CA PRO A 10 -16.66 -0.31 -13.64
C PRO A 10 -16.47 1.13 -14.19
N ASN A 11 -15.96 2.06 -13.37
CA ASN A 11 -15.74 3.45 -13.75
C ASN A 11 -14.28 3.80 -14.04
N GLN A 12 -13.42 2.81 -14.24
CA GLN A 12 -12.01 3.06 -14.55
C GLN A 12 -11.82 3.53 -16.00
N PRO A 13 -10.97 4.56 -16.24
CA PRO A 13 -10.56 4.89 -17.59
C PRO A 13 -9.67 3.80 -18.19
N LEU A 14 -9.63 3.69 -19.49
CA LEU A 14 -8.69 2.82 -20.19
C LEU A 14 -7.27 3.39 -20.08
N LEU A 15 -6.32 2.57 -19.64
CA LEU A 15 -4.92 2.97 -19.50
C LEU A 15 -4.09 2.41 -20.66
N ILE A 16 -3.43 3.29 -21.39
CA ILE A 16 -2.57 2.93 -22.54
C ILE A 16 -1.15 3.39 -22.26
N LEU A 17 -0.19 2.48 -22.31
CA LEU A 17 1.24 2.76 -22.16
C LEU A 17 1.99 2.43 -23.46
N ASP A 18 2.53 3.43 -24.13
CA ASP A 18 3.23 3.29 -25.42
C ASP A 18 2.40 2.48 -26.45
N GLY A 19 1.07 2.69 -26.48
CA GLY A 19 0.14 2.02 -27.39
C GLY A 19 -0.42 0.68 -26.91
N PHE A 20 -0.03 0.19 -25.76
CA PHE A 20 -0.54 -1.06 -25.17
C PHE A 20 -1.41 -0.81 -23.95
N GLU A 21 -2.50 -1.57 -23.83
CA GLU A 21 -3.37 -1.53 -22.67
C GLU A 21 -2.64 -2.09 -21.44
N ILE A 22 -2.72 -1.36 -20.32
CA ILE A 22 -2.11 -1.76 -19.04
C ILE A 22 -3.14 -1.71 -17.90
N SER A 23 -2.84 -2.39 -16.81
CA SER A 23 -3.62 -2.29 -15.57
C SER A 23 -3.23 -1.05 -14.75
N LEU A 24 -4.14 -0.61 -13.87
CA LEU A 24 -3.86 0.45 -12.90
C LEU A 24 -2.64 0.10 -12.03
N GLN A 25 -2.49 -1.17 -11.71
CA GLN A 25 -1.36 -1.68 -10.94
C GLN A 25 -0.04 -1.47 -11.69
N THR A 26 0.00 -1.79 -12.98
CA THR A 26 1.18 -1.56 -13.83
C THR A 26 1.53 -0.07 -13.92
N MET A 27 0.50 0.79 -13.98
CA MET A 27 0.71 2.24 -13.96
C MET A 27 1.35 2.72 -12.67
N ASN A 28 0.89 2.22 -11.52
CA ASN A 28 1.44 2.56 -10.20
C ASN A 28 2.88 2.03 -10.01
N ASP A 29 3.21 0.93 -10.66
CA ASP A 29 4.54 0.34 -10.60
C ASP A 29 5.54 1.01 -11.56
N LEU A 30 5.04 1.83 -12.50
CA LEU A 30 5.88 2.55 -13.45
C LEU A 30 6.78 3.56 -12.73
N ASP A 31 8.03 3.68 -13.19
CA ASP A 31 8.93 4.72 -12.72
C ASP A 31 8.50 6.08 -13.30
N PRO A 32 8.15 7.07 -12.47
CA PRO A 32 7.72 8.39 -12.94
C PRO A 32 8.76 9.10 -13.82
N ASP A 33 10.05 8.90 -13.57
CA ASP A 33 11.14 9.51 -14.33
C ASP A 33 11.22 8.97 -15.77
N ARG A 34 10.51 7.87 -16.03
CA ARG A 34 10.40 7.26 -17.36
C ARG A 34 9.17 7.74 -18.13
N VAL A 35 8.32 8.55 -17.53
CA VAL A 35 7.14 9.12 -18.19
C VAL A 35 7.52 10.40 -18.90
N SER A 36 7.29 10.43 -20.22
CA SER A 36 7.51 11.61 -21.07
C SER A 36 6.27 12.50 -21.11
N SER A 37 5.09 11.88 -21.28
CA SER A 37 3.82 12.59 -21.34
C SER A 37 2.67 11.74 -20.81
N ILE A 38 1.65 12.41 -20.27
CA ILE A 38 0.36 11.81 -19.91
C ILE A 38 -0.72 12.64 -20.59
N THR A 39 -1.50 12.03 -21.46
CA THR A 39 -2.62 12.66 -22.17
C THR A 39 -3.93 12.01 -21.75
N ILE A 40 -4.90 12.82 -21.36
CA ILE A 40 -6.23 12.34 -20.96
C ILE A 40 -7.23 12.68 -22.10
N LEU A 41 -7.80 11.63 -22.68
CA LEU A 41 -8.82 11.74 -23.74
C LEU A 41 -10.20 11.53 -23.12
N LYS A 42 -11.05 12.54 -23.21
CA LYS A 42 -12.42 12.50 -22.67
C LYS A 42 -13.48 12.66 -23.76
N ASP A 43 -13.08 13.19 -24.93
CA ASP A 43 -14.00 13.46 -26.02
C ASP A 43 -14.31 12.19 -26.80
N ALA A 44 -15.57 12.05 -27.22
CA ALA A 44 -16.04 10.88 -27.96
C ALA A 44 -15.24 10.63 -29.27
N ALA A 45 -14.82 11.69 -29.96
CA ALA A 45 -13.99 11.59 -31.17
C ALA A 45 -12.60 11.02 -30.86
N SER A 46 -11.96 11.50 -29.78
CA SER A 46 -10.62 11.05 -29.36
C SER A 46 -10.61 9.62 -28.83
N THR A 47 -11.70 9.20 -28.17
CA THR A 47 -11.81 7.87 -27.55
C THR A 47 -12.31 6.81 -28.54
N ALA A 48 -12.88 7.21 -29.68
CA ALA A 48 -13.44 6.29 -30.68
C ALA A 48 -12.46 5.23 -31.20
N ILE A 49 -11.16 5.58 -31.29
CA ILE A 49 -10.09 4.67 -31.75
C ILE A 49 -9.85 3.51 -30.79
N TYR A 50 -10.29 3.63 -29.53
CA TYR A 50 -10.11 2.62 -28.49
C TYR A 50 -11.35 1.78 -28.21
N GLY A 51 -12.45 2.06 -28.96
CA GLY A 51 -13.69 1.29 -28.92
C GLY A 51 -14.47 1.43 -27.60
N SER A 52 -15.30 0.44 -27.30
CA SER A 52 -16.22 0.43 -26.15
C SER A 52 -15.53 0.49 -24.78
N LYS A 53 -14.28 0.06 -24.69
CA LYS A 53 -13.50 0.13 -23.45
C LYS A 53 -13.17 1.56 -23.02
N ALA A 54 -13.25 2.52 -23.94
CA ALA A 54 -12.94 3.92 -23.70
C ALA A 54 -14.14 4.74 -23.18
N ALA A 55 -15.25 4.10 -22.83
CA ALA A 55 -16.48 4.78 -22.38
C ALA A 55 -16.25 5.73 -21.19
N ASN A 56 -15.29 5.42 -20.31
CA ASN A 56 -14.93 6.25 -19.17
C ASN A 56 -13.70 7.15 -19.43
N GLY A 57 -13.33 7.35 -20.71
CA GLY A 57 -12.12 8.07 -21.12
C GLY A 57 -10.91 7.17 -21.24
N VAL A 58 -9.82 7.74 -21.76
CA VAL A 58 -8.55 7.05 -21.97
C VAL A 58 -7.41 7.89 -21.40
N VAL A 59 -6.52 7.26 -20.67
CA VAL A 59 -5.26 7.86 -20.22
C VAL A 59 -4.13 7.25 -21.05
N VAL A 60 -3.54 8.05 -21.90
CA VAL A 60 -2.40 7.65 -22.72
C VAL A 60 -1.12 8.10 -22.06
N ILE A 61 -0.25 7.16 -21.76
CA ILE A 61 1.04 7.39 -21.12
C ILE A 61 2.13 7.06 -22.15
N GLU A 62 2.98 8.01 -22.43
CA GLU A 62 4.15 7.81 -23.26
C GLU A 62 5.42 7.80 -22.42
N THR A 63 6.30 6.83 -22.63
CA THR A 63 7.58 6.82 -21.95
C THR A 63 8.68 7.45 -22.76
N VAL A 64 9.71 7.93 -22.06
CA VAL A 64 10.91 8.51 -22.66
C VAL A 64 11.47 7.54 -23.72
N LYS A 65 11.72 8.06 -24.93
CA LYS A 65 12.28 7.27 -26.03
C LYS A 65 13.76 6.99 -25.76
N PRO A 66 14.27 5.78 -26.12
CA PRO A 66 15.70 5.50 -26.05
C PRO A 66 16.50 6.51 -26.87
N GLU A 67 17.61 6.97 -26.30
CA GLU A 67 18.49 7.90 -27.00
C GLU A 67 19.49 7.14 -27.88
N LYS A 68 19.96 7.81 -28.94
CA LYS A 68 21.04 7.31 -29.78
C LYS A 68 22.37 7.36 -29.04
N GLY A 69 23.23 6.37 -29.27
CA GLY A 69 24.56 6.36 -28.72
C GLY A 69 24.98 4.97 -28.21
N ARG A 70 26.09 4.95 -27.50
CA ARG A 70 26.59 3.75 -26.84
C ARG A 70 25.58 3.27 -25.79
N LEU A 71 25.63 1.97 -25.48
CA LEU A 71 24.84 1.39 -24.41
C LEU A 71 25.06 2.20 -23.11
N ARG A 72 23.96 2.70 -22.54
CA ARG A 72 23.93 3.35 -21.25
C ARG A 72 23.15 2.49 -20.30
N LEU A 73 23.66 2.35 -19.09
CA LEU A 73 23.00 1.65 -18.00
C LEU A 73 22.70 2.66 -16.90
N SER A 74 21.45 2.75 -16.51
CA SER A 74 21.02 3.55 -15.36
C SER A 74 20.37 2.66 -14.29
N TYR A 75 20.64 3.01 -13.04
CA TYR A 75 20.05 2.37 -11.89
C TYR A 75 19.46 3.43 -10.97
N LYS A 76 18.25 3.15 -10.48
CA LYS A 76 17.57 3.98 -9.47
C LYS A 76 17.03 3.08 -8.37
N GLY A 77 17.32 3.42 -7.13
CA GLY A 77 16.79 2.77 -5.94
C GLY A 77 15.94 3.73 -5.13
N ASP A 78 14.70 3.37 -4.87
CA ASP A 78 13.77 4.12 -4.04
C ASP A 78 13.50 3.32 -2.75
N PHE A 79 13.71 3.97 -1.59
CA PHE A 79 13.49 3.38 -0.28
C PHE A 79 12.55 4.27 0.52
N SER A 80 11.53 3.67 1.13
CA SER A 80 10.57 4.39 1.97
C SER A 80 10.26 3.61 3.24
N LEU A 81 10.20 4.34 4.35
CA LEU A 81 9.76 3.84 5.65
C LEU A 81 8.42 4.49 6.01
N THR A 82 7.45 3.67 6.35
CA THR A 82 6.12 4.13 6.77
C THR A 82 5.83 3.63 8.17
N LYS A 83 5.53 4.54 9.09
CA LYS A 83 5.14 4.20 10.46
C LYS A 83 3.73 4.72 10.71
N ALA A 84 2.90 3.90 11.37
CA ALA A 84 1.59 4.37 11.82
C ALA A 84 1.77 5.45 12.90
N ASP A 85 1.05 6.54 12.75
CA ASP A 85 0.90 7.54 13.80
C ASP A 85 -0.31 7.16 14.65
N LEU A 86 -0.06 6.83 15.91
CA LEU A 86 -1.08 6.45 16.89
C LEU A 86 -1.26 7.53 17.97
N THR A 87 -0.65 8.69 17.82
CA THR A 87 -0.64 9.75 18.84
C THR A 87 -2.01 10.38 19.08
N ASP A 88 -2.88 10.36 18.05
CA ASP A 88 -4.26 10.87 18.17
C ASP A 88 -5.21 9.91 18.92
N TYR A 89 -4.77 8.69 19.17
CA TYR A 89 -5.57 7.69 19.88
C TYR A 89 -5.13 7.65 21.35
N ASN A 90 -5.93 8.23 22.21
CA ASN A 90 -5.66 8.22 23.65
C ASN A 90 -6.41 7.06 24.34
N LEU A 91 -5.89 5.83 24.18
CA LEU A 91 -6.44 4.67 24.87
C LEU A 91 -5.92 4.61 26.30
N MET A 92 -6.77 4.18 27.21
CA MET A 92 -6.41 3.91 28.60
C MET A 92 -5.33 2.81 28.65
N ASN A 93 -4.31 3.03 29.46
CA ASN A 93 -3.37 2.00 29.85
C ASN A 93 -4.03 0.99 30.82
N ALA A 94 -3.33 -0.09 31.15
CA ALA A 94 -3.90 -1.16 31.97
C ALA A 94 -4.27 -0.69 33.39
N ASN A 95 -3.49 0.22 34.00
CA ASN A 95 -3.81 0.82 35.29
C ASN A 95 -5.04 1.73 35.22
N GLU A 96 -5.10 2.59 34.22
CA GLU A 96 -6.24 3.50 34.00
C GLU A 96 -7.52 2.71 33.76
N LYS A 97 -7.43 1.60 33.02
CA LYS A 97 -8.56 0.71 32.77
C LYS A 97 -9.11 0.12 34.05
N ILE A 98 -8.25 -0.43 34.94
CA ILE A 98 -8.70 -0.99 36.23
C ILE A 98 -9.35 0.12 37.07
N LYS A 99 -8.75 1.28 37.15
CA LYS A 99 -9.32 2.42 37.87
C LYS A 99 -10.67 2.85 37.32
N PHE A 100 -10.82 2.87 36.00
CA PHE A 100 -12.10 3.14 35.35
C PHE A 100 -13.15 2.07 35.71
N GLU A 101 -12.78 0.81 35.67
CA GLU A 101 -13.63 -0.32 36.04
C GLU A 101 -14.07 -0.26 37.52
N GLU A 102 -13.18 0.17 38.44
CA GLU A 102 -13.51 0.42 39.85
C GLU A 102 -14.52 1.55 40.00
N LEU A 103 -14.29 2.68 39.33
CA LEU A 103 -15.20 3.83 39.38
C LEU A 103 -16.56 3.53 38.75
N ALA A 104 -16.61 2.65 37.76
CA ALA A 104 -17.83 2.17 37.12
C ALA A 104 -18.57 1.11 37.95
N GLY A 105 -18.04 0.71 39.13
CA GLY A 105 -18.64 -0.27 40.00
C GLY A 105 -18.58 -1.73 39.54
N LEU A 106 -17.72 -2.05 38.56
CA LEU A 106 -17.62 -3.40 37.99
C LEU A 106 -17.14 -4.47 39.00
N TYR A 107 -16.53 -4.05 40.09
CA TYR A 107 -16.04 -4.93 41.17
C TYR A 107 -16.92 -4.84 42.43
N THR A 108 -18.11 -4.27 42.33
CA THR A 108 -19.06 -4.14 43.45
C THR A 108 -20.28 -5.00 43.18
N ASP A 109 -20.61 -5.88 44.12
CA ASP A 109 -21.84 -6.65 44.03
C ASP A 109 -23.04 -5.80 44.39
N LEU A 110 -24.03 -5.72 43.51
CA LEU A 110 -25.27 -4.98 43.70
C LEU A 110 -26.37 -5.81 44.36
N THR A 111 -26.16 -7.11 44.54
CA THR A 111 -27.15 -8.04 45.09
C THR A 111 -26.93 -8.37 46.56
N ASN A 112 -25.87 -7.79 47.16
CA ASN A 112 -25.42 -8.10 48.55
C ASN A 112 -25.12 -9.61 48.78
N ASP A 113 -24.64 -10.30 47.74
CA ASP A 113 -24.16 -11.70 47.86
C ASP A 113 -22.67 -11.71 48.21
N PRO A 114 -22.29 -12.17 49.42
CA PRO A 114 -20.89 -12.22 49.86
C PRO A 114 -20.02 -13.10 48.99
N LEU A 115 -20.55 -14.18 48.40
CA LEU A 115 -19.79 -15.07 47.52
C LEU A 115 -19.50 -14.38 46.18
N ASN A 116 -20.46 -13.64 45.66
CA ASN A 116 -20.26 -12.88 44.44
C ASN A 116 -19.27 -11.73 44.64
N GLN A 117 -19.34 -11.02 45.77
CA GLN A 117 -18.37 -9.98 46.13
C GLN A 117 -16.95 -10.56 46.21
N LEU A 118 -16.78 -11.71 46.90
CA LEU A 118 -15.45 -12.37 46.97
C LEU A 118 -14.90 -12.71 45.59
N ARG A 119 -15.76 -13.18 44.69
CA ARG A 119 -15.36 -13.46 43.29
C ARG A 119 -14.89 -12.22 42.57
N LEU A 120 -15.59 -11.09 42.72
CA LEU A 120 -15.25 -9.81 42.12
C LEU A 120 -13.93 -9.23 42.67
N ASP A 121 -13.72 -9.35 43.99
CA ASP A 121 -12.46 -8.97 44.65
C ASP A 121 -11.27 -9.78 44.13
N ASN A 122 -11.44 -11.07 43.99
CA ASN A 122 -10.42 -11.97 43.43
C ASN A 122 -10.10 -11.57 41.98
N LEU A 123 -11.10 -11.34 41.13
CA LEU A 123 -10.93 -10.90 39.77
C LEU A 123 -10.13 -9.57 39.68
N ARG A 124 -10.50 -8.59 40.53
CA ARG A 124 -9.77 -7.34 40.62
C ARG A 124 -8.31 -7.56 41.00
N ASN A 125 -8.06 -8.35 42.03
CA ASN A 125 -6.71 -8.63 42.52
C ASN A 125 -5.86 -9.37 41.49
N GLU A 126 -6.42 -10.30 40.73
CA GLU A 126 -5.75 -10.95 39.60
C GLU A 126 -5.33 -9.96 38.54
N ARG A 127 -6.23 -9.05 38.14
CA ARG A 127 -5.91 -8.02 37.16
C ARG A 127 -4.82 -7.05 37.66
N LEU A 128 -4.89 -6.61 38.91
CA LEU A 128 -3.84 -5.79 39.53
C LEU A 128 -2.49 -6.52 39.55
N LYS A 129 -2.48 -7.81 39.83
CA LYS A 129 -1.29 -8.63 39.81
C LYS A 129 -0.66 -8.73 38.42
N GLU A 130 -1.46 -8.87 37.36
CA GLU A 130 -0.96 -8.89 36.00
C GLU A 130 -0.39 -7.53 35.57
N VAL A 131 -1.05 -6.44 35.95
CA VAL A 131 -0.52 -5.09 35.71
C VAL A 131 0.78 -4.85 36.48
N ALA A 132 0.87 -5.32 37.72
CA ALA A 132 2.12 -5.23 38.51
C ALA A 132 3.28 -6.05 37.89
N ARG A 133 2.96 -7.09 37.10
CA ARG A 133 3.94 -7.87 36.31
C ARG A 133 4.37 -7.16 35.01
N GLY A 134 3.78 -6.00 34.69
CA GLY A 134 4.09 -5.23 33.51
C GLY A 134 3.21 -5.55 32.29
N VAL A 135 2.08 -6.20 32.49
CA VAL A 135 1.11 -6.40 31.40
C VAL A 135 0.39 -5.08 31.11
N ASP A 136 0.80 -4.45 30.03
CA ASP A 136 0.24 -3.19 29.53
C ASP A 136 0.33 -3.16 27.99
N THR A 137 -0.59 -3.91 27.35
CA THR A 137 -0.58 -4.08 25.90
C THR A 137 -1.37 -2.97 25.22
N TYR A 138 -0.70 -2.17 24.40
CA TYR A 138 -1.36 -1.21 23.54
C TYR A 138 -1.88 -1.88 22.26
N TRP A 139 -3.11 -2.35 22.32
CA TRP A 139 -3.72 -3.20 21.29
C TRP A 139 -3.74 -2.61 19.88
N LEU A 140 -3.75 -1.28 19.75
CA LEU A 140 -3.67 -0.63 18.43
C LEU A 140 -2.32 -0.83 17.75
N SER A 141 -1.24 -1.01 18.52
CA SER A 141 0.09 -1.24 17.96
C SER A 141 0.35 -2.71 17.59
N GLU A 142 -0.40 -3.64 18.20
CA GLU A 142 -0.17 -5.08 18.02
C GLU A 142 -0.28 -5.56 16.56
N PRO A 143 -1.27 -5.12 15.74
CA PRO A 143 -1.35 -5.53 14.35
C PRO A 143 -0.39 -4.76 13.44
N LEU A 144 0.39 -3.80 13.97
CA LEU A 144 1.20 -2.88 13.21
C LEU A 144 2.69 -3.20 13.29
N ARG A 145 3.40 -2.76 12.27
CA ARG A 145 4.86 -2.74 12.18
C ARG A 145 5.30 -1.49 11.41
N THR A 146 6.58 -1.19 11.43
CA THR A 146 7.13 -0.22 10.48
C THR A 146 7.12 -0.85 9.10
N GLY A 147 6.38 -0.24 8.18
CA GLY A 147 6.36 -0.65 6.78
C GLY A 147 7.66 -0.23 6.08
N PHE A 148 8.15 -1.08 5.19
CA PHE A 148 9.33 -0.84 4.39
C PHE A 148 9.05 -1.09 2.92
N VAL A 149 9.35 -0.10 2.10
CA VAL A 149 9.22 -0.20 0.64
C VAL A 149 10.60 -0.04 0.03
N GLN A 150 10.96 -0.96 -0.84
CA GLN A 150 12.15 -0.87 -1.68
C GLN A 150 11.76 -1.10 -3.13
N LYS A 151 12.24 -0.24 -4.02
CA LYS A 151 12.02 -0.33 -5.45
C LYS A 151 13.34 -0.10 -6.18
N HIS A 152 13.69 -1.02 -7.05
CA HIS A 152 14.92 -1.00 -7.83
C HIS A 152 14.56 -0.98 -9.31
N ASN A 153 15.01 0.05 -10.01
CA ASN A 153 14.81 0.22 -11.43
C ASN A 153 16.17 0.16 -12.12
N VAL A 154 16.33 -0.76 -13.06
CA VAL A 154 17.49 -0.85 -13.95
C VAL A 154 17.00 -0.56 -15.35
N TYR A 155 17.66 0.32 -16.05
CA TYR A 155 17.35 0.63 -17.43
C TYR A 155 18.62 0.68 -18.28
N ALA A 156 18.57 -0.02 -19.40
CA ALA A 156 19.62 -0.04 -20.38
C ALA A 156 19.08 0.50 -21.71
N ASP A 157 19.70 1.50 -22.27
CA ASP A 157 19.31 2.06 -23.55
C ASP A 157 20.52 2.37 -24.44
N GLY A 158 20.26 2.42 -25.74
CA GLY A 158 21.27 2.73 -26.74
C GLY A 158 20.78 2.48 -28.16
N GLY A 159 21.69 2.57 -29.11
CA GLY A 159 21.40 2.30 -30.50
C GLY A 159 21.85 3.39 -31.46
N GLU A 160 21.63 3.14 -32.73
CA GLU A 160 21.95 4.05 -33.81
C GLU A 160 20.74 4.84 -34.29
N GLU A 161 20.93 5.68 -35.30
CA GLU A 161 19.89 6.54 -35.85
C GLU A 161 18.65 5.79 -36.35
N LYS A 162 18.85 4.60 -36.90
CA LYS A 162 17.79 3.76 -37.50
C LYS A 162 17.20 2.76 -36.53
N ILE A 163 17.95 2.32 -35.53
CA ILE A 163 17.51 1.30 -34.57
C ILE A 163 17.96 1.72 -33.18
N ARG A 164 16.98 1.93 -32.28
CA ARG A 164 17.19 2.25 -30.87
C ARG A 164 16.52 1.19 -30.04
N TYR A 165 17.07 0.88 -28.90
CA TYR A 165 16.52 -0.11 -27.99
C TYR A 165 16.60 0.38 -26.56
N GLY A 166 15.61 -0.02 -25.77
CA GLY A 166 15.55 0.22 -24.34
C GLY A 166 15.00 -0.99 -23.63
N LEU A 167 15.68 -1.41 -22.58
CA LEU A 167 15.28 -2.51 -21.70
C LEU A 167 15.16 -1.97 -20.28
N GLY A 168 13.97 -2.05 -19.70
CA GLY A 168 13.69 -1.71 -18.32
C GLY A 168 13.37 -2.94 -17.48
N LEU A 169 13.96 -3.02 -16.30
CA LEU A 169 13.65 -4.01 -15.29
C LEU A 169 13.36 -3.28 -13.98
N THR A 170 12.18 -3.53 -13.41
CA THR A 170 11.77 -3.00 -12.13
C THR A 170 11.50 -4.15 -11.16
N TYR A 171 12.15 -4.11 -10.01
CA TYR A 171 11.86 -4.97 -8.88
C TYR A 171 11.39 -4.14 -7.71
N GLY A 172 10.28 -4.51 -7.10
CA GLY A 172 9.72 -3.86 -5.93
C GLY A 172 9.34 -4.86 -4.86
N ASN A 173 9.66 -4.54 -3.61
CA ASN A 173 9.17 -5.23 -2.44
C ASN A 173 8.56 -4.22 -1.48
N THR A 174 7.29 -4.43 -1.13
CA THR A 174 6.54 -3.58 -0.23
C THR A 174 6.11 -4.41 0.97
N GLU A 175 6.58 -4.03 2.14
CA GLU A 175 6.07 -4.50 3.41
C GLU A 175 5.19 -3.41 4.00
N GLY A 176 3.89 -3.68 4.10
CA GLY A 176 2.91 -2.73 4.62
C GLY A 176 3.02 -2.54 6.13
N VAL A 177 2.37 -1.49 6.62
CA VAL A 177 2.31 -1.14 8.05
C VAL A 177 1.54 -2.19 8.85
N MET A 178 0.54 -2.84 8.25
CA MET A 178 -0.13 -3.97 8.89
C MET A 178 0.74 -5.23 8.76
N LYS A 179 0.87 -5.99 9.84
CA LYS A 179 1.54 -7.30 9.85
C LYS A 179 0.91 -8.18 8.76
N GLU A 180 1.75 -8.99 8.09
CA GLU A 180 1.36 -9.88 6.97
C GLU A 180 0.91 -9.20 5.67
N SER A 181 0.87 -7.86 5.63
CA SER A 181 0.66 -7.12 4.40
C SER A 181 1.98 -6.98 3.65
N SER A 182 2.17 -7.77 2.59
CA SER A 182 3.37 -7.69 1.74
C SER A 182 3.01 -7.85 0.27
N ARG A 183 3.80 -7.21 -0.59
CA ARG A 183 3.67 -7.30 -2.05
C ARG A 183 5.04 -7.29 -2.72
N GLN A 184 5.24 -8.22 -3.64
CA GLN A 184 6.41 -8.23 -4.52
C GLN A 184 5.97 -7.94 -5.96
N THR A 185 6.76 -7.14 -6.64
CA THR A 185 6.53 -6.77 -8.04
C THR A 185 7.79 -7.01 -8.84
N LEU A 186 7.64 -7.66 -9.98
CA LEU A 186 8.67 -7.76 -11.00
C LEU A 186 8.05 -7.33 -12.33
N TYR A 187 8.57 -6.28 -12.90
CA TYR A 187 8.09 -5.74 -14.17
C TYR A 187 9.26 -5.56 -15.15
N ASN A 188 9.06 -6.01 -16.37
CA ASN A 188 10.03 -5.83 -17.45
C ASN A 188 9.37 -5.08 -18.61
N LYS A 189 10.14 -4.24 -19.28
CA LYS A 189 9.69 -3.48 -20.45
C LYS A 189 10.78 -3.44 -21.50
N ILE A 190 10.41 -3.79 -22.72
CA ILE A 190 11.28 -3.68 -23.90
C ILE A 190 10.68 -2.58 -24.79
N LYS A 191 11.51 -1.65 -25.24
CA LYS A 191 11.15 -0.61 -26.20
C LYS A 191 12.10 -0.68 -27.40
N ARG A 192 11.52 -0.57 -28.60
CA ARG A 192 12.25 -0.61 -29.86
C ARG A 192 11.95 0.61 -30.68
#